data_b3b60c9a18cce3a414859cf578858f1f
#
_entry.id   b3b60c9a18cce3a414859cf578858f1f
#
_cell.length_a   1.000
_cell.length_b   1.000
_cell.length_c   1.000
_cell.angle_alpha   90.00
_cell.angle_beta   90.00
_cell.angle_gamma   90.00
#
_symmetry.space_group_name_H-M   'P 1'
#
loop_
_entity.id
_entity.type
_entity.pdbx_description
1 polymer ?
#
loop_
_entity_poly.entity_id
_entity_poly.type
_entity_poly.pdbx_seq_one_letter_code
_entity_poly.pdbx_strand_id
1 'polypeptide(L)'
;MVGPNYRAPPAVDTGSGWSRPVGEASAPTDLDRWWRALGDPELERLVDTALAQNLDIRQATARIDEARALRDRAAGRQLPTVSAGASVNQRRQSENGPLPVGSIPGLDASQTIYDAGFDAAWELDLFGANRRALEGANARLQASEAEAQGVRMRIAAEVARAWFEATGAREELRAQRATVATLHQTLELMRGRAALGDVAGADVDATHERWAAANALLPGIEARQRAAVLGLGVLLGSPPERELKLL
;
A
#
# COMPACT_ATOMS: atom_id res chain seq x y z
N MET A 1 14.66 -24.27 26.71
CA MET A 1 14.81 -23.66 25.37
C MET A 1 16.27 -23.30 25.13
N VAL A 2 16.78 -23.59 23.95
CA VAL A 2 18.15 -23.26 23.55
C VAL A 2 18.13 -21.96 22.76
N GLY A 3 19.17 -21.12 22.91
CA GLY A 3 19.34 -19.84 22.23
C GLY A 3 18.96 -18.61 23.09
N PRO A 4 19.37 -17.40 22.66
CA PRO A 4 19.10 -16.15 23.40
C PRO A 4 17.63 -15.78 23.32
N ASN A 5 17.11 -15.14 24.38
CA ASN A 5 15.78 -14.54 24.35
C ASN A 5 15.84 -13.20 23.62
N TYR A 6 14.75 -12.87 22.89
CA TYR A 6 14.60 -11.55 22.31
C TYR A 6 14.64 -10.47 23.40
N ARG A 7 15.40 -9.43 23.12
CA ARG A 7 15.39 -8.18 23.92
C ARG A 7 15.09 -7.04 22.96
N ALA A 8 14.12 -6.23 23.31
CA ALA A 8 13.84 -5.01 22.54
C ALA A 8 15.10 -4.13 22.51
N PRO A 9 15.41 -3.49 21.36
CA PRO A 9 16.47 -2.50 21.31
C PRO A 9 16.24 -1.43 22.37
N PRO A 10 17.31 -0.85 22.95
CA PRO A 10 17.15 0.29 23.85
C PRO A 10 16.47 1.45 23.08
N ALA A 11 15.65 2.21 23.79
CA ALA A 11 15.07 3.42 23.21
C ALA A 11 16.21 4.33 22.71
N VAL A 12 16.07 4.83 21.48
CA VAL A 12 17.04 5.79 20.95
C VAL A 12 16.87 7.08 21.75
N ASP A 13 17.95 7.54 22.38
CA ASP A 13 17.97 8.86 23.01
C ASP A 13 17.95 9.91 21.89
N THR A 14 16.78 10.51 21.68
CA THR A 14 16.59 11.58 20.70
C THR A 14 17.04 12.95 21.23
N GLY A 15 17.68 13.01 22.40
CA GLY A 15 18.05 14.24 23.06
C GLY A 15 16.89 14.95 23.74
N SER A 16 17.21 15.97 24.56
CA SER A 16 16.24 16.65 25.42
C SER A 16 15.39 17.74 24.74
N GLY A 17 15.32 17.77 23.43
CA GLY A 17 14.44 18.72 22.71
C GLY A 17 14.81 18.92 21.24
N TRP A 18 13.88 19.53 20.51
CA TRP A 18 14.11 19.98 19.14
C TRP A 18 15.07 21.18 19.11
N SER A 19 15.92 21.30 18.12
CA SER A 19 16.86 22.43 17.94
C SER A 19 16.17 23.80 17.80
N ARG A 20 14.87 23.81 17.48
CA ARG A 20 14.00 25.00 17.55
C ARG A 20 13.00 24.82 18.69
N PRO A 21 12.82 25.83 19.57
CA PRO A 21 11.73 25.82 20.51
C PRO A 21 10.44 25.75 19.70
N VAL A 22 9.71 24.66 19.84
CA VAL A 22 8.33 24.57 19.37
C VAL A 22 7.57 25.51 20.32
N GLY A 23 7.01 26.61 19.79
CA GLY A 23 6.07 27.44 20.54
C GLY A 23 5.03 26.55 21.21
N GLU A 24 4.39 27.04 22.28
CA GLU A 24 3.49 26.30 23.17
C GLU A 24 2.85 25.09 22.48
N ALA A 25 3.21 23.89 22.95
CA ALA A 25 2.82 22.66 22.32
C ALA A 25 1.30 22.65 22.16
N SER A 26 0.86 22.83 20.92
CA SER A 26 -0.52 22.48 20.53
C SER A 26 -0.85 21.13 21.12
N ALA A 27 -2.10 20.94 21.55
CA ALA A 27 -2.61 19.67 22.05
C ALA A 27 -2.06 18.50 21.20
N PRO A 28 -1.75 17.34 21.83
CA PRO A 28 -1.15 16.22 21.10
C PRO A 28 -1.93 15.95 19.84
N THR A 29 -1.29 16.20 18.69
CA THR A 29 -1.88 15.94 17.38
C THR A 29 -2.07 14.44 17.29
N ASP A 30 -3.30 14.00 17.00
CA ASP A 30 -3.57 12.61 16.67
C ASP A 30 -2.78 12.27 15.40
N LEU A 31 -1.60 11.66 15.58
CA LEU A 31 -0.69 11.32 14.48
C LEU A 31 -1.33 10.34 13.50
N ASP A 32 -2.33 9.59 13.94
CA ASP A 32 -3.07 8.66 13.10
C ASP A 32 -4.03 9.38 12.14
N ARG A 33 -4.34 10.67 12.43
CA ARG A 33 -5.26 11.52 11.65
C ARG A 33 -4.75 12.94 11.49
N TRP A 34 -3.44 13.09 11.34
CA TRP A 34 -2.76 14.39 11.27
C TRP A 34 -3.31 15.34 10.20
N TRP A 35 -3.87 14.80 9.10
CA TRP A 35 -4.44 15.61 8.00
C TRP A 35 -5.65 16.43 8.43
N ARG A 36 -6.35 16.03 9.50
CA ARG A 36 -7.48 16.81 10.07
C ARG A 36 -7.04 18.15 10.63
N ALA A 37 -5.81 18.24 11.13
CA ALA A 37 -5.25 19.49 11.63
C ALA A 37 -5.04 20.55 10.53
N LEU A 38 -5.11 20.14 9.24
CA LEU A 38 -5.03 21.06 8.10
C LEU A 38 -6.36 21.80 7.81
N GLY A 39 -7.47 21.36 8.41
CA GLY A 39 -8.76 22.05 8.34
C GLY A 39 -9.43 22.07 6.96
N ASP A 40 -9.06 21.14 6.07
CA ASP A 40 -9.62 21.00 4.72
C ASP A 40 -10.57 19.78 4.67
N PRO A 41 -11.91 19.99 4.60
CA PRO A 41 -12.87 18.90 4.59
C PRO A 41 -12.77 18.01 3.35
N GLU A 42 -12.37 18.57 2.21
CA GLU A 42 -12.23 17.80 0.98
C GLU A 42 -10.98 16.90 1.04
N LEU A 43 -9.87 17.41 1.57
CA LEU A 43 -8.71 16.60 1.87
C LEU A 43 -9.06 15.44 2.82
N GLU A 44 -9.80 15.71 3.90
CA GLU A 44 -10.24 14.67 4.84
C GLU A 44 -11.02 13.57 4.11
N ARG A 45 -12.00 13.95 3.28
CA ARG A 45 -12.79 13.01 2.49
C ARG A 45 -11.94 12.17 1.53
N LEU A 46 -10.96 12.79 0.86
CA LEU A 46 -10.06 12.10 -0.07
C LEU A 46 -9.17 11.10 0.66
N VAL A 47 -8.58 11.48 1.79
CA VAL A 47 -7.75 10.57 2.59
C VAL A 47 -8.58 9.40 3.12
N ASP A 48 -9.76 9.65 3.68
CA ASP A 48 -10.63 8.57 4.20
C ASP A 48 -11.03 7.61 3.07
N THR A 49 -11.31 8.12 1.87
CA THR A 49 -11.60 7.30 0.68
C THR A 49 -10.40 6.44 0.28
N ALA A 50 -9.20 7.04 0.22
CA ALA A 50 -7.97 6.32 -0.10
C ALA A 50 -7.68 5.22 0.92
N LEU A 51 -7.80 5.53 2.22
CA LEU A 51 -7.58 4.55 3.30
C LEU A 51 -8.54 3.35 3.23
N ALA A 52 -9.73 3.54 2.66
CA ALA A 52 -10.73 2.48 2.49
C ALA A 52 -10.54 1.66 1.19
N GLN A 53 -10.08 2.28 0.10
CA GLN A 53 -10.14 1.68 -1.24
C GLN A 53 -8.78 1.42 -1.89
N ASN A 54 -7.70 2.03 -1.39
CA ASN A 54 -6.36 1.93 -1.98
C ASN A 54 -5.87 0.47 -2.07
N LEU A 55 -5.30 0.10 -3.21
CA LEU A 55 -4.89 -1.27 -3.49
C LEU A 55 -3.64 -1.70 -2.72
N ASP A 56 -2.71 -0.78 -2.44
CA ASP A 56 -1.52 -1.08 -1.64
C ASP A 56 -1.90 -1.41 -0.19
N ILE A 57 -2.90 -0.71 0.37
CA ILE A 57 -3.44 -0.99 1.71
C ILE A 57 -4.10 -2.37 1.74
N ARG A 58 -4.87 -2.71 0.70
CA ARG A 58 -5.46 -4.06 0.57
C ARG A 58 -4.39 -5.14 0.48
N GLN A 59 -3.33 -4.89 -0.29
CA GLN A 59 -2.19 -5.80 -0.38
C GLN A 59 -1.48 -5.97 0.97
N ALA A 60 -1.25 -4.88 1.71
CA ALA A 60 -0.66 -4.93 3.04
C ALA A 60 -1.53 -5.72 4.03
N THR A 61 -2.86 -5.57 3.96
CA THR A 61 -3.80 -6.35 4.77
C THR A 61 -3.73 -7.85 4.43
N ALA A 62 -3.66 -8.20 3.16
CA ALA A 62 -3.50 -9.61 2.74
C ALA A 62 -2.20 -10.23 3.26
N ARG A 63 -1.10 -9.45 3.34
CA ARG A 63 0.16 -9.91 3.94
C ARG A 63 0.04 -10.18 5.45
N ILE A 64 -0.78 -9.42 6.17
CA ILE A 64 -1.09 -9.70 7.58
C ILE A 64 -1.80 -11.05 7.69
N ASP A 65 -2.78 -11.32 6.82
CA ASP A 65 -3.52 -12.59 6.85
C ASP A 65 -2.61 -13.78 6.52
N GLU A 66 -1.70 -13.62 5.56
CA GLU A 66 -0.64 -14.61 5.27
C GLU A 66 0.26 -14.85 6.49
N ALA A 67 0.77 -13.79 7.11
CA ALA A 67 1.62 -13.90 8.30
C ALA A 67 0.87 -14.57 9.47
N ARG A 68 -0.43 -14.29 9.63
CA ARG A 68 -1.29 -14.93 10.62
C ARG A 68 -1.44 -16.43 10.36
N ALA A 69 -1.69 -16.83 9.12
CA ALA A 69 -1.77 -18.24 8.74
C ALA A 69 -0.44 -18.99 8.96
N LEU A 70 0.68 -18.35 8.67
CA LEU A 70 2.01 -18.91 8.95
C LEU A 70 2.28 -19.06 10.45
N ARG A 71 1.85 -18.11 11.27
CA ARG A 71 1.91 -18.18 12.73
C ARG A 71 1.05 -19.34 13.26
N ASP A 72 -0.18 -19.47 12.76
CA ASP A 72 -1.08 -20.54 13.16
C ASP A 72 -0.53 -21.92 12.77
N ARG A 73 0.09 -22.03 11.60
CA ARG A 73 0.83 -23.23 11.19
C ARG A 73 1.98 -23.56 12.15
N ALA A 74 2.74 -22.54 12.59
CA ALA A 74 3.81 -22.73 13.56
C ALA A 74 3.26 -23.16 14.94
N ALA A 75 2.13 -22.60 15.36
CA ALA A 75 1.42 -23.01 16.58
C ALA A 75 0.93 -24.46 16.49
N GLY A 76 0.39 -24.86 15.34
CA GLY A 76 -0.09 -26.21 15.09
C GLY A 76 0.98 -27.30 15.26
N ARG A 77 2.27 -26.96 15.02
CA ARG A 77 3.39 -27.92 15.24
C ARG A 77 3.61 -28.28 16.70
N GLN A 78 3.03 -27.56 17.64
CA GLN A 78 3.08 -27.90 19.07
C GLN A 78 1.99 -28.90 19.48
N LEU A 79 1.04 -29.18 18.59
CA LEU A 79 -0.08 -30.08 18.81
C LEU A 79 0.19 -31.45 18.16
N PRO A 80 -0.45 -32.53 18.65
CA PRO A 80 -0.44 -33.81 17.97
C PRO A 80 -1.06 -33.70 16.57
N THR A 81 -0.44 -34.35 15.60
CA THR A 81 -1.03 -34.54 14.27
C THR A 81 -1.83 -35.83 14.26
N VAL A 82 -3.09 -35.78 13.89
CA VAL A 82 -3.97 -36.92 13.74
C VAL A 82 -4.33 -37.06 12.27
N SER A 83 -4.06 -38.24 11.71
CA SER A 83 -4.48 -38.60 10.37
C SER A 83 -5.43 -39.79 10.39
N ALA A 84 -6.39 -39.77 9.46
CA ALA A 84 -7.31 -40.91 9.24
C ALA A 84 -7.04 -41.42 7.83
N GLY A 85 -6.92 -42.73 7.69
CA GLY A 85 -6.70 -43.38 6.41
C GLY A 85 -7.65 -44.56 6.23
N ALA A 86 -8.11 -44.76 5.00
CA ALA A 86 -8.80 -45.97 4.59
C ALA A 86 -8.23 -46.44 3.25
N SER A 87 -7.98 -47.74 3.14
CA SER A 87 -7.51 -48.30 1.87
C SER A 87 -8.20 -49.61 1.56
N VAL A 88 -8.34 -49.88 0.28
CA VAL A 88 -8.83 -51.17 -0.25
C VAL A 88 -7.79 -51.69 -1.21
N ASN A 89 -7.17 -52.83 -0.86
CA ASN A 89 -6.11 -53.42 -1.66
C ASN A 89 -6.57 -54.82 -2.09
N GLN A 90 -6.63 -55.04 -3.42
CA GLN A 90 -6.83 -56.36 -3.99
C GLN A 90 -5.48 -56.97 -4.31
N ARG A 91 -5.13 -58.10 -3.65
CA ARG A 91 -3.87 -58.79 -3.81
C ARG A 91 -4.14 -60.19 -4.36
N ARG A 92 -3.44 -60.52 -5.43
CA ARG A 92 -3.39 -61.87 -5.96
C ARG A 92 -2.00 -62.47 -5.72
N GLN A 93 -1.92 -63.53 -4.98
CA GLN A 93 -0.70 -64.23 -4.70
C GLN A 93 -0.43 -65.26 -5.81
N SER A 94 0.86 -65.45 -6.18
CA SER A 94 1.24 -66.40 -7.20
C SER A 94 1.06 -67.83 -6.66
N GLU A 95 0.41 -68.68 -7.44
CA GLU A 95 0.25 -70.12 -7.11
C GLU A 95 1.55 -70.88 -7.25
N ASN A 96 2.55 -70.36 -8.01
CA ASN A 96 3.85 -70.97 -8.26
C ASN A 96 5.00 -70.23 -7.53
N GLY A 97 4.71 -69.44 -6.50
CA GLY A 97 5.67 -68.70 -5.71
C GLY A 97 6.35 -69.56 -4.61
N PRO A 98 7.27 -68.97 -3.81
CA PRO A 98 7.95 -69.67 -2.70
C PRO A 98 6.99 -70.23 -1.65
N LEU A 99 5.75 -69.68 -1.54
CA LEU A 99 4.65 -70.19 -0.77
C LEU A 99 3.50 -70.48 -1.75
N PRO A 100 3.31 -71.75 -2.22
CA PRO A 100 2.28 -72.09 -3.18
C PRO A 100 0.94 -72.13 -2.49
N VAL A 101 0.19 -71.01 -2.53
CA VAL A 101 -1.14 -70.88 -1.84
C VAL A 101 -2.18 -71.85 -2.41
N GLY A 102 -2.04 -72.26 -3.68
CA GLY A 102 -2.95 -73.24 -4.31
C GLY A 102 -2.87 -74.66 -3.70
N SER A 103 -1.86 -74.97 -2.88
CA SER A 103 -1.72 -76.26 -2.20
C SER A 103 -2.26 -76.27 -0.76
N ILE A 104 -2.78 -75.12 -0.23
CA ILE A 104 -3.30 -74.98 1.13
C ILE A 104 -4.84 -74.94 1.07
N PRO A 105 -5.53 -75.98 1.59
CA PRO A 105 -7.01 -76.02 1.58
C PRO A 105 -7.60 -74.82 2.33
N GLY A 106 -8.47 -74.09 1.67
CA GLY A 106 -9.18 -72.94 2.26
C GLY A 106 -8.52 -71.58 2.14
N LEU A 107 -7.38 -71.49 1.39
CA LEU A 107 -6.71 -70.22 1.11
C LEU A 107 -6.96 -69.80 -0.35
N ASP A 108 -7.69 -68.67 -0.53
CA ASP A 108 -7.90 -68.11 -1.87
C ASP A 108 -6.65 -67.37 -2.34
N ALA A 109 -6.22 -67.61 -3.58
CA ALA A 109 -5.10 -66.91 -4.19
C ALA A 109 -5.39 -65.39 -4.38
N SER A 110 -6.63 -64.99 -4.36
CA SER A 110 -7.05 -63.59 -4.52
C SER A 110 -7.76 -63.14 -3.23
N GLN A 111 -7.20 -62.10 -2.61
CA GLN A 111 -7.75 -61.53 -1.37
C GLN A 111 -7.95 -60.02 -1.53
N THR A 112 -9.10 -59.54 -1.04
CA THR A 112 -9.35 -58.12 -0.88
C THR A 112 -9.17 -57.75 0.59
N ILE A 113 -8.24 -56.83 0.86
CA ILE A 113 -7.90 -56.35 2.22
C ILE A 113 -8.49 -54.96 2.35
N TYR A 114 -9.28 -54.74 3.36
CA TYR A 114 -9.84 -53.47 3.77
C TYR A 114 -9.10 -53.00 5.01
N ASP A 115 -8.45 -51.84 4.95
CA ASP A 115 -7.80 -51.25 6.09
C ASP A 115 -8.47 -49.91 6.39
N ALA A 116 -8.75 -49.63 7.64
CA ALA A 116 -9.19 -48.34 8.14
C ALA A 116 -8.57 -48.09 9.51
N GLY A 117 -8.00 -46.91 9.70
CA GLY A 117 -7.31 -46.60 10.94
C GLY A 117 -7.08 -45.13 11.17
N PHE A 118 -6.61 -44.82 12.37
CA PHE A 118 -6.17 -43.50 12.79
C PHE A 118 -4.72 -43.59 13.25
N ASP A 119 -3.91 -42.63 12.82
CA ASP A 119 -2.54 -42.45 13.29
C ASP A 119 -2.44 -41.12 14.03
N ALA A 120 -1.84 -41.13 15.22
CA ALA A 120 -1.55 -39.95 16.00
C ALA A 120 -0.02 -39.86 16.23
N ALA A 121 0.59 -38.79 15.86
CA ALA A 121 1.99 -38.49 16.09
C ALA A 121 2.15 -37.16 16.83
N TRP A 122 2.98 -37.14 17.86
CA TRP A 122 3.29 -35.91 18.60
C TRP A 122 4.78 -35.85 18.89
N GLU A 123 5.37 -34.72 18.42
CA GLU A 123 6.77 -34.41 18.70
C GLU A 123 6.86 -33.57 19.97
N LEU A 124 7.45 -34.13 21.02
CA LEU A 124 7.70 -33.43 22.28
C LEU A 124 8.85 -32.42 22.10
N ASP A 125 8.54 -31.15 22.20
CA ASP A 125 9.51 -30.05 22.02
C ASP A 125 10.39 -29.84 23.28
N LEU A 126 11.23 -30.81 23.58
CA LEU A 126 12.10 -30.82 24.78
C LEU A 126 13.11 -29.66 24.75
N PHE A 127 13.65 -29.33 23.58
CA PHE A 127 14.67 -28.31 23.41
C PHE A 127 14.09 -26.93 23.01
N GLY A 128 12.81 -26.86 22.67
CA GLY A 128 12.11 -25.61 22.40
C GLY A 128 12.20 -25.14 20.96
N ALA A 129 12.50 -26.01 19.99
CA ALA A 129 12.59 -25.66 18.58
C ALA A 129 11.27 -25.12 18.02
N ASN A 130 10.15 -25.82 18.28
CA ASN A 130 8.82 -25.40 17.85
C ASN A 130 8.36 -24.12 18.57
N ARG A 131 8.69 -23.96 19.87
CA ARG A 131 8.42 -22.72 20.62
C ARG A 131 9.17 -21.52 20.03
N ARG A 132 10.44 -21.68 19.65
CA ARG A 132 11.22 -20.63 18.98
C ARG A 132 10.70 -20.33 17.57
N ALA A 133 10.23 -21.35 16.85
CA ALA A 133 9.61 -21.15 15.54
C ALA A 133 8.31 -20.31 15.65
N LEU A 134 7.49 -20.59 16.67
CA LEU A 134 6.28 -19.80 16.95
C LEU A 134 6.62 -18.35 17.37
N GLU A 135 7.62 -18.15 18.24
CA GLU A 135 8.09 -16.83 18.63
C GLU A 135 8.53 -16.01 17.41
N GLY A 136 9.31 -16.62 16.51
CA GLY A 136 9.72 -15.98 15.25
C GLY A 136 8.55 -15.70 14.31
N ALA A 137 7.54 -16.57 14.26
CA ALA A 137 6.33 -16.33 13.47
C ALA A 137 5.47 -15.18 14.04
N ASN A 138 5.34 -15.08 15.37
CA ASN A 138 4.68 -13.97 16.04
C ASN A 138 5.39 -12.63 15.74
N ALA A 139 6.73 -12.60 15.79
CA ALA A 139 7.49 -11.40 15.46
C ALA A 139 7.28 -10.96 14.00
N ARG A 140 7.19 -11.91 13.05
CA ARG A 140 6.89 -11.60 11.64
C ARG A 140 5.46 -11.06 11.46
N LEU A 141 4.48 -11.60 12.20
CA LEU A 141 3.12 -11.05 12.18
C LEU A 141 3.12 -9.59 12.67
N GLN A 142 3.78 -9.30 13.79
CA GLN A 142 3.90 -7.93 14.30
C GLN A 142 4.61 -6.99 13.31
N ALA A 143 5.65 -7.48 12.62
CA ALA A 143 6.32 -6.73 11.57
C ALA A 143 5.37 -6.40 10.41
N SER A 144 4.56 -7.36 9.94
CA SER A 144 3.57 -7.13 8.88
C SER A 144 2.49 -6.13 9.30
N GLU A 145 2.07 -6.15 10.57
CA GLU A 145 1.11 -5.17 11.11
C GLU A 145 1.71 -3.75 11.15
N ALA A 146 2.97 -3.61 11.58
CA ALA A 146 3.68 -2.33 11.57
C ALA A 146 3.93 -1.80 10.14
N GLU A 147 4.29 -2.68 9.20
CA GLU A 147 4.43 -2.33 7.78
C GLU A 147 3.11 -1.82 7.18
N ALA A 148 1.98 -2.46 7.51
CA ALA A 148 0.67 -2.01 7.04
C ALA A 148 0.30 -0.61 7.58
N GLN A 149 0.67 -0.30 8.83
CA GLN A 149 0.51 1.06 9.37
C GLN A 149 1.39 2.06 8.61
N GLY A 150 2.64 1.70 8.29
CA GLY A 150 3.53 2.51 7.47
C GLY A 150 2.98 2.79 6.07
N VAL A 151 2.37 1.78 5.42
CA VAL A 151 1.68 1.95 4.13
C VAL A 151 0.52 2.94 4.25
N ARG A 152 -0.33 2.83 5.27
CA ARG A 152 -1.46 3.75 5.51
C ARG A 152 -0.99 5.19 5.68
N MET A 153 0.06 5.41 6.48
CA MET A 153 0.64 6.75 6.69
C MET A 153 1.19 7.33 5.39
N ARG A 154 1.91 6.53 4.60
CA ARG A 154 2.44 6.93 3.29
C ARG A 154 1.33 7.32 2.33
N ILE A 155 0.29 6.52 2.20
CA ILE A 155 -0.85 6.81 1.31
C ILE A 155 -1.55 8.12 1.73
N ALA A 156 -1.79 8.34 3.04
CA ALA A 156 -2.37 9.59 3.51
C ALA A 156 -1.50 10.82 3.14
N ALA A 157 -0.19 10.71 3.28
CA ALA A 157 0.75 11.78 2.91
C ALA A 157 0.79 12.03 1.39
N GLU A 158 0.76 10.97 0.58
CA GLU A 158 0.74 11.07 -0.88
C GLU A 158 -0.56 11.72 -1.38
N VAL A 159 -1.72 11.38 -0.79
CA VAL A 159 -3.01 12.02 -1.10
C VAL A 159 -2.97 13.51 -0.75
N ALA A 160 -2.48 13.86 0.45
CA ALA A 160 -2.37 15.26 0.86
C ALA A 160 -1.45 16.05 -0.08
N ARG A 161 -0.30 15.49 -0.44
CA ARG A 161 0.63 16.11 -1.38
C ARG A 161 -0.02 16.34 -2.74
N ALA A 162 -0.65 15.32 -3.32
CA ALA A 162 -1.30 15.42 -4.62
C ALA A 162 -2.48 16.41 -4.62
N TRP A 163 -3.24 16.48 -3.51
CA TRP A 163 -4.29 17.48 -3.32
C TRP A 163 -3.75 18.90 -3.31
N PHE A 164 -2.69 19.18 -2.55
CA PHE A 164 -2.08 20.51 -2.51
C PHE A 164 -1.38 20.87 -3.83
N GLU A 165 -0.80 19.91 -4.54
CA GLU A 165 -0.28 20.13 -5.89
C GLU A 165 -1.40 20.50 -6.87
N ALA A 166 -2.55 19.81 -6.82
CA ALA A 166 -3.69 20.09 -7.70
C ALA A 166 -4.31 21.47 -7.41
N THR A 167 -4.54 21.78 -6.13
CA THR A 167 -5.13 23.05 -5.71
C THR A 167 -4.19 24.22 -5.93
N GLY A 168 -2.88 24.04 -5.63
CA GLY A 168 -1.86 25.04 -5.89
C GLY A 168 -1.71 25.36 -7.38
N ALA A 169 -1.68 24.33 -8.24
CA ALA A 169 -1.64 24.53 -9.69
C ALA A 169 -2.91 25.21 -10.22
N ARG A 170 -4.08 24.95 -9.64
CA ARG A 170 -5.32 25.68 -9.99
C ARG A 170 -5.24 27.15 -9.68
N GLU A 171 -4.74 27.53 -8.52
CA GLU A 171 -4.58 28.93 -8.15
C GLU A 171 -3.49 29.62 -9.02
N GLU A 172 -2.38 28.94 -9.29
CA GLU A 172 -1.33 29.41 -10.22
C GLU A 172 -1.92 29.65 -11.61
N LEU A 173 -2.72 28.71 -12.12
CA LEU A 173 -3.40 28.83 -13.42
C LEU A 173 -4.35 30.04 -13.47
N ARG A 174 -5.11 30.28 -12.39
CA ARG A 174 -5.98 31.43 -12.26
C ARG A 174 -5.18 32.76 -12.34
N ALA A 175 -4.10 32.83 -11.56
CA ALA A 175 -3.24 34.01 -11.55
C ALA A 175 -2.57 34.24 -12.91
N GLN A 176 -2.06 33.17 -13.53
CA GLN A 176 -1.41 33.25 -14.85
C GLN A 176 -2.38 33.68 -15.94
N ARG A 177 -3.62 33.16 -15.95
CA ARG A 177 -4.66 33.59 -16.89
C ARG A 177 -5.02 35.08 -16.72
N ALA A 178 -5.07 35.59 -15.49
CA ALA A 178 -5.28 37.00 -15.22
C ALA A 178 -4.12 37.84 -15.76
N THR A 179 -2.88 37.40 -15.57
CA THR A 179 -1.69 38.05 -16.12
C THR A 179 -1.73 38.11 -17.66
N VAL A 180 -2.03 36.98 -18.32
CA VAL A 180 -2.17 36.90 -19.79
C VAL A 180 -3.25 37.85 -20.29
N ALA A 181 -4.40 37.92 -19.62
CA ALA A 181 -5.51 38.82 -19.97
C ALA A 181 -5.06 40.30 -19.87
N THR A 182 -4.39 40.68 -18.79
CA THR A 182 -3.88 42.06 -18.60
C THR A 182 -2.85 42.42 -19.66
N LEU A 183 -1.91 41.52 -19.95
CA LEU A 183 -0.89 41.76 -21.01
C LEU A 183 -1.54 41.85 -22.38
N HIS A 184 -2.57 41.05 -22.66
CA HIS A 184 -3.33 41.17 -23.92
C HIS A 184 -4.02 42.52 -24.06
N GLN A 185 -4.68 43.01 -22.98
CA GLN A 185 -5.29 44.35 -22.99
C GLN A 185 -4.24 45.43 -23.20
N THR A 186 -3.07 45.32 -22.57
CA THR A 186 -1.95 46.24 -22.76
C THR A 186 -1.47 46.23 -24.21
N LEU A 187 -1.32 45.05 -24.81
CA LEU A 187 -0.94 44.89 -26.21
C LEU A 187 -1.92 45.58 -27.17
N GLU A 188 -3.22 45.40 -26.96
CA GLU A 188 -4.27 46.04 -27.78
C GLU A 188 -4.21 47.57 -27.64
N LEU A 189 -4.00 48.09 -26.42
CA LEU A 189 -3.80 49.54 -26.20
C LEU A 189 -2.56 50.06 -26.94
N MET A 190 -1.43 49.33 -26.83
CA MET A 190 -0.17 49.74 -27.55
C MET A 190 -0.34 49.70 -29.05
N ARG A 191 -1.05 48.71 -29.61
CA ARG A 191 -1.40 48.67 -31.05
C ARG A 191 -2.23 49.88 -31.48
N GLY A 192 -3.25 50.22 -30.70
CA GLY A 192 -4.09 51.41 -30.97
C GLY A 192 -3.28 52.69 -30.95
N ARG A 193 -2.38 52.87 -29.98
CA ARG A 193 -1.48 54.06 -29.91
C ARG A 193 -0.46 54.11 -31.03
N ALA A 194 0.11 52.97 -31.42
CA ALA A 194 1.04 52.91 -32.57
C ALA A 194 0.36 53.30 -33.88
N ALA A 195 -0.92 52.91 -34.07
CA ALA A 195 -1.73 53.31 -35.23
C ALA A 195 -1.96 54.85 -35.32
N LEU A 196 -1.87 55.56 -34.17
CA LEU A 196 -1.94 57.01 -34.08
C LEU A 196 -0.57 57.69 -34.14
N GLY A 197 0.53 56.91 -34.21
CA GLY A 197 1.90 57.41 -34.22
C GLY A 197 2.47 57.80 -32.86
N ASP A 198 1.79 57.42 -31.75
CA ASP A 198 2.11 57.81 -30.37
C ASP A 198 3.22 56.97 -29.74
N VAL A 199 3.45 55.74 -30.24
CA VAL A 199 4.47 54.80 -29.74
C VAL A 199 5.18 54.12 -30.91
N ALA A 200 6.43 53.67 -30.66
CA ALA A 200 7.22 53.01 -31.66
C ALA A 200 6.73 51.53 -31.86
N GLY A 201 6.88 50.97 -33.06
CA GLY A 201 6.55 49.59 -33.35
C GLY A 201 7.35 48.60 -32.46
N ALA A 202 8.59 48.94 -32.11
CA ALA A 202 9.40 48.14 -31.19
C ALA A 202 8.77 47.98 -29.80
N ASP A 203 8.01 48.98 -29.31
CA ASP A 203 7.30 48.90 -28.02
C ASP A 203 6.10 47.94 -28.11
N VAL A 204 5.44 47.88 -29.26
CA VAL A 204 4.37 46.91 -29.56
C VAL A 204 4.94 45.49 -29.57
N ASP A 205 6.08 45.31 -30.28
CA ASP A 205 6.77 44.01 -30.38
C ASP A 205 7.22 43.51 -29.00
N ALA A 206 7.84 44.39 -28.19
CA ALA A 206 8.23 44.04 -26.82
C ALA A 206 7.04 43.66 -25.93
N THR A 207 5.88 44.31 -26.12
CA THR A 207 4.66 43.99 -25.38
C THR A 207 4.07 42.66 -25.86
N HIS A 208 4.12 42.39 -27.15
CA HIS A 208 3.70 41.12 -27.75
C HIS A 208 4.57 39.97 -27.26
N GLU A 209 5.88 40.10 -27.20
CA GLU A 209 6.80 39.09 -26.64
C GLU A 209 6.44 38.74 -25.18
N ARG A 210 6.17 39.75 -24.34
CA ARG A 210 5.78 39.54 -22.94
C ARG A 210 4.47 38.76 -22.84
N TRP A 211 3.48 39.12 -23.65
CA TRP A 211 2.22 38.40 -23.71
C TRP A 211 2.42 36.94 -24.16
N ALA A 212 3.17 36.74 -25.25
CA ALA A 212 3.44 35.44 -25.80
C ALA A 212 4.18 34.53 -24.79
N ALA A 213 5.20 35.09 -24.11
CA ALA A 213 5.94 34.37 -23.07
C ALA A 213 5.03 33.99 -21.91
N ALA A 214 4.18 34.92 -21.43
CA ALA A 214 3.22 34.60 -20.35
C ALA A 214 2.20 33.55 -20.77
N ASN A 215 1.68 33.61 -21.99
CA ASN A 215 0.72 32.65 -22.53
C ASN A 215 1.32 31.27 -22.72
N ALA A 216 2.62 31.17 -23.08
CA ALA A 216 3.33 29.89 -23.25
C ALA A 216 3.48 29.08 -21.95
N LEU A 217 3.32 29.71 -20.79
CA LEU A 217 3.38 29.00 -19.50
C LEU A 217 2.08 28.22 -19.16
N LEU A 218 0.93 28.62 -19.70
CA LEU A 218 -0.37 28.03 -19.38
C LEU A 218 -0.42 26.52 -19.59
N PRO A 219 0.02 25.95 -20.73
CA PRO A 219 -0.07 24.50 -20.94
C PRO A 219 0.72 23.69 -19.92
N GLY A 220 1.87 24.20 -19.46
CA GLY A 220 2.69 23.55 -18.44
C GLY A 220 2.01 23.49 -17.07
N ILE A 221 1.31 24.57 -16.67
CA ILE A 221 0.54 24.61 -15.42
C ILE A 221 -0.67 23.68 -15.51
N GLU A 222 -1.40 23.69 -16.62
CA GLU A 222 -2.53 22.80 -16.87
C GLU A 222 -2.13 21.32 -16.85
N ALA A 223 -0.98 21.00 -17.43
CA ALA A 223 -0.45 19.64 -17.41
C ALA A 223 -0.10 19.17 -15.99
N ARG A 224 0.51 20.03 -15.15
CA ARG A 224 0.80 19.71 -13.74
C ARG A 224 -0.47 19.51 -12.94
N GLN A 225 -1.47 20.38 -13.09
CA GLN A 225 -2.75 20.25 -12.42
C GLN A 225 -3.42 18.93 -12.78
N ARG A 226 -3.49 18.60 -14.07
CA ARG A 226 -4.09 17.36 -14.55
C ARG A 226 -3.34 16.13 -14.04
N ALA A 227 -2.00 16.15 -14.06
CA ALA A 227 -1.19 15.05 -13.54
C ALA A 227 -1.44 14.78 -12.05
N ALA A 228 -1.53 15.85 -11.22
CA ALA A 228 -1.83 15.72 -9.80
C ALA A 228 -3.22 15.11 -9.55
N VAL A 229 -4.25 15.55 -10.30
CA VAL A 229 -5.60 15.01 -10.19
C VAL A 229 -5.69 13.55 -10.65
N LEU A 230 -5.03 13.18 -11.76
CA LEU A 230 -4.96 11.78 -12.20
C LEU A 230 -4.23 10.90 -11.18
N GLY A 231 -3.15 11.43 -10.58
CA GLY A 231 -2.44 10.77 -9.47
C GLY A 231 -3.33 10.50 -8.26
N LEU A 232 -4.21 11.45 -7.90
CA LEU A 232 -5.23 11.25 -6.87
C LEU A 232 -6.14 10.07 -7.20
N GLY A 233 -6.63 9.95 -8.44
CA GLY A 233 -7.48 8.83 -8.85
C GLY A 233 -6.82 7.48 -8.60
N VAL A 234 -5.52 7.35 -8.92
CA VAL A 234 -4.76 6.12 -8.63
C VAL A 234 -4.70 5.85 -7.12
N LEU A 235 -4.39 6.86 -6.31
CA LEU A 235 -4.32 6.73 -4.85
C LEU A 235 -5.67 6.35 -4.22
N LEU A 236 -6.77 6.84 -4.80
CA LEU A 236 -8.14 6.53 -4.37
C LEU A 236 -8.61 5.14 -4.83
N GLY A 237 -7.81 4.41 -5.63
CA GLY A 237 -8.20 3.11 -6.19
C GLY A 237 -9.36 3.20 -7.18
N SER A 238 -9.59 4.36 -7.77
CA SER A 238 -10.63 4.63 -8.78
C SER A 238 -10.02 4.84 -10.18
N PRO A 239 -10.80 4.72 -11.26
CA PRO A 239 -10.35 5.16 -12.57
C PRO A 239 -9.89 6.63 -12.49
N PRO A 240 -8.65 6.95 -12.94
CA PRO A 240 -8.07 8.29 -12.77
C PRO A 240 -8.94 9.42 -13.33
N GLU A 241 -9.65 9.14 -14.43
CA GLU A 241 -10.52 10.11 -15.13
C GLU A 241 -11.73 10.53 -14.29
N ARG A 242 -12.13 9.73 -13.29
CA ARG A 242 -13.25 10.06 -12.41
C ARG A 242 -13.00 11.33 -11.62
N GLU A 243 -11.75 11.55 -11.25
CA GLU A 243 -11.34 12.69 -10.42
C GLU A 243 -11.10 13.98 -11.23
N LEU A 244 -11.17 13.92 -12.57
CA LEU A 244 -11.08 15.12 -13.42
C LEU A 244 -12.16 16.16 -13.11
N LYS A 245 -13.20 15.81 -12.38
CA LYS A 245 -14.21 16.74 -11.86
C LYS A 245 -13.66 17.74 -10.83
N LEU A 246 -12.48 17.47 -10.28
CA LEU A 246 -11.77 18.36 -9.35
C LEU A 246 -10.99 19.47 -10.06
N LEU A 247 -10.87 19.42 -11.41
CA LEU A 247 -10.27 20.47 -12.25
C LEU A 247 -11.24 21.64 -12.41
#